data_c69441b248f1ea0dc5b29048bf252ea1
#
_entry.id   c69441b248f1ea0dc5b29048bf252ea1
#
_cell.length_a   1.000
_cell.length_b   1.000
_cell.length_c   1.000
_cell.angle_alpha   90.00
_cell.angle_beta   90.00
_cell.angle_gamma   90.00
#
_symmetry.space_group_name_H-M   'P 1'
#
loop_
_entity.id
_entity.type
_entity.pdbx_description
1 polymer ?
#
loop_
_entity_poly.entity_id
_entity_poly.type
_entity_poly.pdbx_seq_one_letter_code
_entity_poly.pdbx_strand_id
1 'polypeptide(L)'
;ELESIEGFIMSEDGTKLLVWTDKKDQYRHSFSAKHYFYELRSRLLKPLSTDHEYQQAPVISPDGRMIAFMADNNIFIKKLDYGTEVAVTSDGELNKVINGVPDWCYQEEFDTLCSMVWAPDNLTLSYIKYNETDVPAYSFTLYDGACNPMPQYALYPGEFTYKYPVAGKPVAKVSLHSYDVETRKTKKIDLPGSQIEYIPRIEYAYSADRLIVTTLNRAQNRMEMFTVNPKSTVCKSLLVEQCDAWLSPLAYQNATMLPDGVVIFSDRSGFMHLYKYSYSGALLKTITSGEFDVDSFYGCDAKGNYYFRANNTGTVNRTICSVDAKGKLQTHSPAQGYATATFSRDMAYYLMNYSNITTPPAYSICSANGKPVRTLESNIDYASRFASAPKAELITVPSAGLQLNGYVIKPTDASGKLP
;
A
#
# COMPACT_ATOMS: atom_id res chain seq x y z
N GLU A 1 9.47 -1.24 31.15
CA GLU A 1 8.53 -0.26 30.59
C GLU A 1 9.23 0.49 29.46
N LEU A 2 8.50 0.78 28.38
CA LEU A 2 8.98 1.67 27.33
C LEU A 2 8.62 3.12 27.71
N GLU A 3 9.54 4.04 27.53
CA GLU A 3 9.30 5.47 27.82
C GLU A 3 8.33 6.08 26.81
N SER A 4 8.41 5.62 25.54
CA SER A 4 7.53 6.06 24.46
C SER A 4 7.43 4.96 23.40
N ILE A 5 6.42 5.03 22.56
CA ILE A 5 6.25 4.22 21.35
C ILE A 5 6.13 5.15 20.14
N GLU A 6 6.74 4.78 19.02
CA GLU A 6 6.68 5.55 17.76
C GLU A 6 5.60 5.01 16.81
N GLY A 7 5.06 3.82 17.10
CA GLY A 7 3.94 3.26 16.38
C GLY A 7 3.57 1.86 16.86
N PHE A 8 2.47 1.35 16.30
CA PHE A 8 1.99 0.01 16.63
C PHE A 8 1.20 -0.63 15.48
N ILE A 9 1.15 -1.96 15.50
CA ILE A 9 0.27 -2.80 14.67
C ILE A 9 -0.49 -3.73 15.61
N MET A 10 -1.81 -3.86 15.43
CA MET A 10 -2.63 -4.81 16.16
C MET A 10 -2.73 -6.13 15.39
N SER A 11 -2.63 -7.26 16.09
CA SER A 11 -2.90 -8.58 15.51
C SER A 11 -4.35 -8.67 15.02
N GLU A 12 -4.62 -9.51 14.01
CA GLU A 12 -5.94 -9.63 13.40
C GLU A 12 -7.03 -10.08 14.41
N ASP A 13 -6.65 -10.92 15.38
CA ASP A 13 -7.51 -11.38 16.48
C ASP A 13 -7.70 -10.33 17.59
N GLY A 14 -7.02 -9.18 17.53
CA GLY A 14 -7.10 -8.09 18.49
C GLY A 14 -6.50 -8.42 19.86
N THR A 15 -5.69 -9.47 20.00
CA THR A 15 -5.13 -9.92 21.29
C THR A 15 -3.73 -9.39 21.57
N LYS A 16 -3.00 -8.97 20.57
CA LYS A 16 -1.60 -8.54 20.66
C LYS A 16 -1.35 -7.22 19.93
N LEU A 17 -0.41 -6.44 20.44
CA LEU A 17 0.15 -5.29 19.76
C LEU A 17 1.63 -5.56 19.45
N LEU A 18 2.03 -5.28 18.26
CA LEU A 18 3.43 -5.12 17.90
C LEU A 18 3.73 -3.62 17.96
N VAL A 19 4.61 -3.20 18.84
CA VAL A 19 4.99 -1.80 19.04
C VAL A 19 6.47 -1.62 18.72
N TRP A 20 6.88 -0.41 18.38
CA TRP A 20 8.29 -0.12 18.11
C TRP A 20 8.75 1.21 18.66
N THR A 21 10.06 1.28 18.91
CA THR A 21 10.83 2.44 19.35
C THR A 21 12.14 2.51 18.61
N ASP A 22 12.87 3.60 18.77
CA ASP A 22 14.22 3.78 18.21
C ASP A 22 14.25 3.52 16.70
N LYS A 23 13.33 4.17 16.00
CA LYS A 23 13.16 4.07 14.55
C LYS A 23 14.37 4.69 13.84
N LYS A 24 14.94 3.96 12.89
CA LYS A 24 15.99 4.41 11.97
C LYS A 24 15.47 4.38 10.56
N ASP A 25 15.23 5.54 9.99
CA ASP A 25 14.77 5.67 8.61
C ASP A 25 15.84 5.14 7.64
N GLN A 26 15.41 4.40 6.62
CA GLN A 26 16.26 3.87 5.57
C GLN A 26 16.05 4.62 4.25
N TYR A 27 14.81 4.66 3.78
CA TYR A 27 14.36 5.42 2.61
C TYR A 27 13.17 6.28 3.03
N ARG A 28 12.36 6.75 2.07
CA ARG A 28 11.23 7.65 2.34
C ARG A 28 10.21 7.06 3.33
N HIS A 29 9.93 5.76 3.26
CA HIS A 29 8.88 5.10 4.03
C HIS A 29 9.38 3.90 4.83
N SER A 30 10.55 3.35 4.49
CA SER A 30 11.10 2.19 5.18
C SER A 30 12.00 2.58 6.34
N PHE A 31 12.01 1.72 7.33
CA PHE A 31 12.82 1.90 8.53
C PHE A 31 13.16 0.55 9.18
N SER A 32 14.19 0.56 9.98
CA SER A 32 14.44 -0.45 11.01
C SER A 32 14.08 0.10 12.38
N ALA A 33 13.65 -0.75 13.30
CA ALA A 33 13.30 -0.31 14.66
C ALA A 33 13.49 -1.45 15.66
N LYS A 34 13.50 -1.11 16.95
CA LYS A 34 13.40 -2.07 18.03
C LYS A 34 11.94 -2.42 18.26
N HIS A 35 11.55 -3.64 17.88
CA HIS A 35 10.18 -4.08 17.99
C HIS A 35 9.94 -4.89 19.26
N TYR A 36 8.74 -4.74 19.81
CA TYR A 36 8.25 -5.46 20.98
C TYR A 36 6.85 -5.95 20.72
N PHE A 37 6.49 -7.11 21.23
CA PHE A 37 5.10 -7.53 21.25
C PHE A 37 4.52 -7.42 22.66
N TYR A 38 3.30 -6.88 22.71
CA TYR A 38 2.54 -6.70 23.94
C TYR A 38 1.29 -7.57 23.89
N GLU A 39 1.13 -8.47 24.84
CA GLU A 39 -0.05 -9.31 24.98
C GLU A 39 -1.07 -8.60 25.88
N LEU A 40 -2.24 -8.26 25.33
CA LEU A 40 -3.26 -7.46 26.01
C LEU A 40 -3.82 -8.15 27.26
N ARG A 41 -4.00 -9.47 27.23
CA ARG A 41 -4.57 -10.24 28.34
C ARG A 41 -3.62 -10.35 29.54
N SER A 42 -2.40 -10.74 29.30
CA SER A 42 -1.38 -10.92 30.34
C SER A 42 -0.66 -9.63 30.73
N ARG A 43 -0.80 -8.58 29.90
CA ARG A 43 -0.08 -7.30 30.00
C ARG A 43 1.43 -7.45 29.97
N LEU A 44 1.91 -8.47 29.27
CA LEU A 44 3.35 -8.72 29.12
C LEU A 44 3.89 -8.06 27.86
N LEU A 45 4.96 -7.30 28.03
CA LEU A 45 5.75 -6.71 26.96
C LEU A 45 7.07 -7.47 26.85
N LYS A 46 7.40 -7.94 25.64
CA LYS A 46 8.65 -8.66 25.35
C LYS A 46 9.26 -8.15 24.08
N PRO A 47 10.61 -8.12 23.96
CA PRO A 47 11.27 -7.81 22.68
C PRO A 47 10.91 -8.86 21.64
N LEU A 48 10.79 -8.44 20.38
CA LEU A 48 10.53 -9.33 19.25
C LEU A 48 11.71 -10.29 19.06
N SER A 49 12.93 -9.76 19.06
CA SER A 49 14.17 -10.54 19.00
C SER A 49 15.12 -10.14 20.10
N THR A 50 15.91 -11.09 20.59
CA THR A 50 17.07 -10.87 21.47
C THR A 50 18.39 -10.95 20.73
N ASP A 51 18.36 -11.57 19.53
CA ASP A 51 19.54 -11.83 18.71
C ASP A 51 19.76 -10.71 17.68
N HIS A 52 18.69 -9.99 17.31
CA HIS A 52 18.71 -8.89 16.37
C HIS A 52 18.12 -7.63 17.04
N GLU A 53 18.94 -6.61 17.26
CA GLU A 53 18.53 -5.38 17.94
C GLU A 53 17.49 -4.59 17.12
N TYR A 54 17.64 -4.57 15.79
CA TYR A 54 16.76 -3.86 14.85
C TYR A 54 16.13 -4.85 13.87
N GLN A 55 14.84 -4.67 13.62
CA GLN A 55 14.10 -5.48 12.67
C GLN A 55 13.37 -4.58 11.66
N GLN A 56 13.10 -5.11 10.48
CA GLN A 56 12.34 -4.44 9.41
C GLN A 56 11.11 -5.26 9.02
N ALA A 57 10.06 -4.56 8.61
CA ALA A 57 8.85 -5.09 8.01
C ALA A 57 8.25 -6.32 8.73
N PRO A 58 8.05 -6.29 10.06
CA PRO A 58 7.48 -7.43 10.76
C PRO A 58 6.03 -7.67 10.36
N VAL A 59 5.67 -8.94 10.12
CA VAL A 59 4.32 -9.39 9.75
C VAL A 59 3.83 -10.47 10.71
N ILE A 60 2.69 -10.21 11.35
CA ILE A 60 2.08 -11.14 12.31
C ILE A 60 1.32 -12.23 11.52
N SER A 61 1.44 -13.50 11.93
CA SER A 61 0.62 -14.58 11.37
C SER A 61 -0.87 -14.36 11.65
N PRO A 62 -1.81 -14.85 10.82
CA PRO A 62 -3.24 -14.66 11.01
C PRO A 62 -3.75 -15.08 12.40
N ASP A 63 -3.19 -16.14 13.00
CA ASP A 63 -3.52 -16.61 14.34
C ASP A 63 -2.82 -15.84 15.49
N GLY A 64 -2.01 -14.84 15.16
CA GLY A 64 -1.28 -14.02 16.14
C GLY A 64 -0.19 -14.75 16.93
N ARG A 65 0.24 -15.97 16.51
CA ARG A 65 1.20 -16.80 17.28
C ARG A 65 2.63 -16.72 16.77
N MET A 66 2.84 -16.18 15.55
CA MET A 66 4.15 -16.01 14.96
C MET A 66 4.31 -14.62 14.37
N ILE A 67 5.55 -14.14 14.32
CA ILE A 67 5.91 -12.90 13.63
C ILE A 67 7.10 -13.19 12.73
N ALA A 68 6.95 -12.98 11.43
CA ALA A 68 8.06 -12.97 10.50
C ALA A 68 8.60 -11.54 10.38
N PHE A 69 9.91 -11.39 10.30
CA PHE A 69 10.60 -10.10 10.17
C PHE A 69 11.91 -10.26 9.41
N MET A 70 12.45 -9.16 8.93
CA MET A 70 13.77 -9.12 8.32
C MET A 70 14.78 -8.48 9.29
N ALA A 71 15.96 -9.10 9.38
CA ALA A 71 17.17 -8.53 9.96
C ALA A 71 18.38 -8.98 9.13
N ASP A 72 19.37 -8.09 8.94
CA ASP A 72 20.60 -8.38 8.18
C ASP A 72 20.33 -9.03 6.80
N ASN A 73 19.33 -8.50 6.08
CA ASN A 73 18.85 -8.98 4.77
C ASN A 73 18.30 -10.43 4.77
N ASN A 74 18.05 -11.03 5.93
CA ASN A 74 17.50 -12.37 6.08
C ASN A 74 16.16 -12.35 6.81
N ILE A 75 15.32 -13.32 6.49
CA ILE A 75 14.01 -13.51 7.13
C ILE A 75 14.15 -14.42 8.34
N PHE A 76 13.52 -14.01 9.44
CA PHE A 76 13.38 -14.79 10.66
C PHE A 76 11.90 -14.94 11.04
N ILE A 77 11.57 -16.02 11.73
CA ILE A 77 10.25 -16.24 12.35
C ILE A 77 10.41 -16.38 13.85
N LYS A 78 9.73 -15.51 14.60
CA LYS A 78 9.56 -15.64 16.05
C LYS A 78 8.28 -16.39 16.36
N LYS A 79 8.37 -17.52 17.07
CA LYS A 79 7.24 -18.26 17.62
C LYS A 79 6.96 -17.75 19.04
N LEU A 80 5.86 -17.02 19.23
CA LEU A 80 5.59 -16.28 20.47
C LEU A 80 5.34 -17.16 21.67
N ASP A 81 4.66 -18.31 21.48
CA ASP A 81 4.33 -19.25 22.56
C ASP A 81 5.57 -19.87 23.20
N TYR A 82 6.60 -20.12 22.40
CA TYR A 82 7.83 -20.80 22.84
C TYR A 82 9.01 -19.84 22.99
N GLY A 83 8.88 -18.60 22.55
CA GLY A 83 9.95 -17.61 22.51
C GLY A 83 11.11 -18.00 21.57
N THR A 84 10.91 -18.99 20.70
CA THR A 84 11.95 -19.46 19.79
C THR A 84 11.99 -18.66 18.51
N GLU A 85 13.18 -18.46 17.96
CA GLU A 85 13.44 -17.78 16.72
C GLU A 85 14.12 -18.72 15.72
N VAL A 86 13.70 -18.66 14.45
CA VAL A 86 14.18 -19.55 13.41
C VAL A 86 14.51 -18.72 12.17
N ALA A 87 15.72 -18.90 11.63
CA ALA A 87 16.07 -18.33 10.34
C ALA A 87 15.34 -19.05 9.21
N VAL A 88 14.71 -18.30 8.32
CA VAL A 88 14.06 -18.79 7.08
C VAL A 88 15.05 -18.74 5.93
N THR A 89 15.92 -17.71 5.90
CA THR A 89 16.97 -17.52 4.91
C THR A 89 18.30 -17.26 5.59
N SER A 90 19.40 -17.48 4.87
CA SER A 90 20.77 -17.29 5.37
C SER A 90 21.74 -16.77 4.31
N ASP A 91 21.23 -16.38 3.15
CA ASP A 91 22.02 -15.91 2.02
C ASP A 91 21.89 -14.40 1.78
N GLY A 92 21.26 -13.69 2.73
CA GLY A 92 21.16 -12.24 2.72
C GLY A 92 22.52 -11.58 2.85
N GLU A 93 22.82 -10.62 1.99
CA GLU A 93 24.06 -9.86 1.98
C GLU A 93 23.81 -8.44 1.47
N LEU A 94 24.32 -7.46 2.20
CA LEU A 94 24.15 -6.03 1.86
C LEU A 94 24.63 -5.75 0.42
N ASN A 95 23.81 -5.04 -0.34
CA ASN A 95 24.06 -4.69 -1.73
C ASN A 95 24.15 -5.88 -2.71
N LYS A 96 23.69 -7.06 -2.30
CA LYS A 96 23.65 -8.24 -3.16
C LYS A 96 22.32 -8.98 -3.09
N VAL A 97 21.90 -9.43 -1.90
CA VAL A 97 20.70 -10.25 -1.75
C VAL A 97 19.89 -9.75 -0.56
N ILE A 98 18.63 -9.43 -0.82
CA ILE A 98 17.66 -9.05 0.20
C ILE A 98 16.51 -10.06 0.18
N ASN A 99 16.08 -10.53 1.34
CA ASN A 99 14.98 -11.47 1.47
C ASN A 99 13.80 -10.82 2.17
N GLY A 100 12.61 -10.82 1.56
CA GLY A 100 11.34 -10.42 2.18
C GLY A 100 11.09 -8.92 2.34
N VAL A 101 12.13 -8.10 2.27
CA VAL A 101 12.02 -6.64 2.18
C VAL A 101 12.49 -6.22 0.79
N PRO A 102 11.76 -5.35 0.09
CA PRO A 102 12.12 -4.92 -1.24
C PRO A 102 13.39 -4.07 -1.29
N ASP A 103 14.01 -4.01 -2.48
CA ASP A 103 15.05 -3.06 -2.80
C ASP A 103 14.49 -1.61 -2.93
N TRP A 104 15.37 -0.66 -3.15
CA TRP A 104 15.01 0.76 -3.30
C TRP A 104 13.95 1.00 -4.39
N CYS A 105 14.10 0.36 -5.55
CA CYS A 105 13.20 0.55 -6.69
C CYS A 105 11.74 0.14 -6.34
N TYR A 106 11.56 -0.98 -5.69
CA TYR A 106 10.22 -1.42 -5.27
C TYR A 106 9.62 -0.57 -4.16
N GLN A 107 10.46 -0.08 -3.25
CA GLN A 107 9.98 0.77 -2.16
C GLN A 107 9.52 2.14 -2.67
N GLU A 108 10.29 2.75 -3.57
CA GLU A 108 10.01 4.12 -4.05
C GLU A 108 9.05 4.16 -5.25
N GLU A 109 9.05 3.13 -6.11
CA GLU A 109 8.29 3.14 -7.37
C GLU A 109 7.03 2.26 -7.33
N PHE A 110 7.05 1.18 -6.56
CA PHE A 110 5.88 0.28 -6.41
C PHE A 110 5.18 0.42 -5.06
N ASP A 111 5.62 1.33 -4.19
CA ASP A 111 5.05 1.55 -2.85
C ASP A 111 4.93 0.25 -2.04
N THR A 112 5.96 -0.62 -2.15
CA THR A 112 6.01 -1.93 -1.53
C THR A 112 7.08 -1.95 -0.44
N LEU A 113 6.68 -2.01 0.83
CA LEU A 113 7.59 -1.98 1.98
C LEU A 113 7.88 -3.35 2.57
N CYS A 114 7.05 -4.34 2.25
CA CYS A 114 7.18 -5.72 2.70
C CYS A 114 6.75 -6.68 1.59
N SER A 115 7.54 -7.70 1.34
CA SER A 115 7.24 -8.76 0.38
C SER A 115 7.24 -10.13 1.06
N MET A 116 6.70 -10.18 2.28
CA MET A 116 6.41 -11.37 3.06
C MET A 116 4.91 -11.44 3.34
N VAL A 117 4.28 -12.57 3.06
CA VAL A 117 2.86 -12.79 3.33
C VAL A 117 2.62 -14.17 3.93
N TRP A 118 1.82 -14.21 5.01
CA TRP A 118 1.39 -15.45 5.63
C TRP A 118 0.22 -16.08 4.90
N ALA A 119 0.25 -17.39 4.73
CA ALA A 119 -0.94 -18.13 4.32
C ALA A 119 -2.00 -18.14 5.44
N PRO A 120 -3.30 -18.19 5.08
CA PRO A 120 -4.38 -18.22 6.08
C PRO A 120 -4.33 -19.41 7.05
N ASP A 121 -3.62 -20.50 6.71
CA ASP A 121 -3.42 -21.67 7.57
C ASP A 121 -2.25 -21.51 8.57
N ASN A 122 -1.53 -20.40 8.54
CA ASN A 122 -0.34 -20.11 9.37
C ASN A 122 0.87 -21.04 9.13
N LEU A 123 0.80 -21.94 8.15
CA LEU A 123 1.84 -22.96 7.91
C LEU A 123 2.82 -22.57 6.80
N THR A 124 2.50 -21.57 6.00
CA THR A 124 3.33 -21.16 4.88
C THR A 124 3.60 -19.65 4.91
N LEU A 125 4.86 -19.27 4.81
CA LEU A 125 5.30 -17.90 4.56
C LEU A 125 5.76 -17.80 3.11
N SER A 126 5.08 -17.00 2.28
CA SER A 126 5.56 -16.69 0.93
C SER A 126 6.29 -15.36 0.93
N TYR A 127 7.39 -15.28 0.17
CA TYR A 127 8.21 -14.08 0.10
C TYR A 127 8.92 -13.92 -1.23
N ILE A 128 9.35 -12.69 -1.52
CA ILE A 128 10.18 -12.36 -2.67
C ILE A 128 11.62 -12.18 -2.21
N LYS A 129 12.53 -12.74 -2.98
CA LYS A 129 13.97 -12.52 -2.88
C LYS A 129 14.40 -11.56 -4.00
N TYR A 130 15.21 -10.58 -3.66
CA TYR A 130 15.77 -9.57 -4.54
C TYR A 130 17.28 -9.78 -4.67
N ASN A 131 17.75 -10.03 -5.88
CA ASN A 131 19.19 -10.07 -6.17
C ASN A 131 19.57 -8.77 -6.90
N GLU A 132 20.20 -7.87 -6.17
CA GLU A 132 20.63 -6.55 -6.65
C GLU A 132 22.13 -6.49 -6.99
N THR A 133 22.79 -7.64 -7.14
CA THR A 133 24.24 -7.71 -7.43
C THR A 133 24.61 -6.88 -8.66
N ASP A 134 23.81 -6.97 -9.73
CA ASP A 134 24.06 -6.27 -11.02
C ASP A 134 23.50 -4.84 -11.04
N VAL A 135 22.77 -4.41 -10.00
CA VAL A 135 22.25 -3.05 -9.91
C VAL A 135 23.38 -2.07 -9.62
N PRO A 136 23.49 -0.97 -10.37
CA PRO A 136 24.53 0.04 -10.10
C PRO A 136 24.36 0.67 -8.72
N ALA A 137 25.47 1.00 -8.09
CA ALA A 137 25.49 1.78 -6.86
C ALA A 137 25.58 3.29 -7.18
N TYR A 138 24.96 4.08 -6.30
CA TYR A 138 25.05 5.54 -6.31
C TYR A 138 25.48 6.04 -4.92
N SER A 139 26.34 7.03 -4.86
CA SER A 139 26.86 7.60 -3.63
C SER A 139 26.47 9.06 -3.47
N PHE A 140 26.03 9.40 -2.27
CA PHE A 140 25.79 10.78 -1.83
C PHE A 140 26.85 11.19 -0.84
N THR A 141 27.35 12.42 -0.97
CA THR A 141 28.20 13.04 0.06
C THR A 141 27.33 13.55 1.21
N LEU A 142 27.69 13.18 2.43
CA LEU A 142 27.01 13.61 3.64
C LEU A 142 27.79 14.73 4.30
N TYR A 143 27.08 15.76 4.73
CA TYR A 143 27.61 16.89 5.47
C TYR A 143 26.84 17.08 6.79
N ASP A 144 27.45 17.75 7.75
CA ASP A 144 26.71 18.25 8.91
C ASP A 144 25.69 19.31 8.44
N GLY A 145 24.46 19.18 8.86
CA GLY A 145 23.35 20.03 8.44
C GLY A 145 22.57 20.64 9.60
N ALA A 146 21.85 21.72 9.32
CA ALA A 146 21.02 22.38 10.32
C ALA A 146 19.77 21.56 10.70
N CYS A 147 19.22 20.78 9.75
CA CYS A 147 18.15 19.83 9.99
C CYS A 147 18.75 18.43 10.03
N ASN A 148 18.45 17.65 11.08
CA ASN A 148 19.08 16.35 11.33
C ASN A 148 20.62 16.46 11.35
N PRO A 149 21.19 17.14 12.35
CA PRO A 149 22.63 17.38 12.39
C PRO A 149 23.42 16.07 12.48
N MET A 150 24.48 15.99 11.68
CA MET A 150 25.41 14.86 11.62
C MET A 150 26.81 15.36 12.01
N PRO A 151 27.04 15.67 13.30
CA PRO A 151 28.27 16.33 13.77
C PRO A 151 29.55 15.54 13.46
N GLN A 152 29.47 14.24 13.24
CA GLN A 152 30.58 13.42 12.78
C GLN A 152 31.10 13.83 11.40
N TYR A 153 30.30 14.55 10.60
CA TYR A 153 30.65 15.05 9.26
C TYR A 153 30.91 16.57 9.22
N ALA A 154 31.04 17.21 10.38
CA ALA A 154 31.28 18.66 10.46
C ALA A 154 32.63 19.10 9.88
N LEU A 155 33.68 18.29 10.03
CA LEU A 155 35.02 18.58 9.51
C LEU A 155 35.31 17.90 8.18
N TYR A 156 34.93 16.65 8.06
CA TYR A 156 35.11 15.83 6.84
C TYR A 156 33.80 15.25 6.43
N PRO A 157 33.44 15.35 5.13
CA PRO A 157 32.19 14.77 4.63
C PRO A 157 32.20 13.25 4.76
N GLY A 158 31.01 12.68 4.98
CA GLY A 158 30.77 11.25 4.88
C GLY A 158 30.27 10.85 3.50
N GLU A 159 30.01 9.57 3.31
CA GLU A 159 29.45 9.02 2.09
C GLU A 159 28.33 8.04 2.46
N PHE A 160 27.20 8.12 1.74
CA PHE A 160 26.12 7.14 1.79
C PHE A 160 25.95 6.53 0.42
N THR A 161 26.18 5.21 0.32
CA THR A 161 26.12 4.45 -0.93
C THR A 161 25.03 3.40 -0.85
N TYR A 162 24.19 3.34 -1.89
CA TYR A 162 23.15 2.30 -2.01
C TYR A 162 22.91 1.94 -3.47
N LYS A 163 22.21 0.81 -3.72
CA LYS A 163 21.85 0.38 -5.06
C LYS A 163 20.76 1.26 -5.64
N TYR A 164 21.04 1.88 -6.80
CA TYR A 164 20.12 2.82 -7.45
C TYR A 164 20.10 2.60 -8.96
N PRO A 165 19.07 1.95 -9.52
CA PRO A 165 18.99 1.69 -10.94
C PRO A 165 18.48 2.92 -11.68
N VAL A 166 19.38 3.71 -12.27
CA VAL A 166 18.97 4.79 -13.18
C VAL A 166 18.33 4.20 -14.45
N ALA A 167 17.55 5.02 -15.17
CA ALA A 167 16.84 4.60 -16.38
C ALA A 167 17.77 3.84 -17.37
N GLY A 168 17.30 2.71 -17.87
CA GLY A 168 18.03 1.85 -18.80
C GLY A 168 19.06 0.91 -18.15
N LYS A 169 19.31 1.00 -16.85
CA LYS A 169 20.23 0.09 -16.15
C LYS A 169 19.51 -1.14 -15.57
N PRO A 170 20.25 -2.21 -15.22
CA PRO A 170 19.66 -3.37 -14.56
C PRO A 170 18.93 -3.01 -13.28
N VAL A 171 17.79 -3.67 -13.03
CA VAL A 171 17.07 -3.70 -11.75
C VAL A 171 17.35 -5.01 -11.04
N ALA A 172 16.94 -5.12 -9.78
CA ALA A 172 17.08 -6.36 -9.02
C ALA A 172 16.35 -7.52 -9.72
N LYS A 173 17.02 -8.67 -9.80
CA LYS A 173 16.40 -9.92 -10.27
C LYS A 173 15.57 -10.50 -9.13
N VAL A 174 14.28 -10.69 -9.36
CA VAL A 174 13.36 -11.16 -8.34
C VAL A 174 13.02 -12.65 -8.50
N SER A 175 12.75 -13.31 -7.38
CA SER A 175 12.26 -14.68 -7.37
C SER A 175 11.27 -14.90 -6.22
N LEU A 176 10.22 -15.68 -6.50
CA LEU A 176 9.19 -16.04 -5.55
C LEU A 176 9.55 -17.32 -4.80
N HIS A 177 9.35 -17.32 -3.50
CA HIS A 177 9.63 -18.44 -2.62
C HIS A 177 8.48 -18.71 -1.65
N SER A 178 8.34 -19.94 -1.21
CA SER A 178 7.48 -20.36 -0.11
C SER A 178 8.27 -21.17 0.92
N TYR A 179 8.09 -20.82 2.19
CA TYR A 179 8.68 -21.52 3.32
C TYR A 179 7.61 -22.25 4.12
N ASP A 180 7.78 -23.53 4.33
CA ASP A 180 6.90 -24.35 5.15
C ASP A 180 7.43 -24.38 6.59
N VAL A 181 6.60 -23.89 7.54
CA VAL A 181 6.98 -23.69 8.95
C VAL A 181 7.21 -25.02 9.69
N GLU A 182 6.48 -26.06 9.33
CA GLU A 182 6.57 -27.38 9.98
C GLU A 182 7.82 -28.14 9.51
N THR A 183 8.00 -28.22 8.19
CA THR A 183 9.14 -28.97 7.60
C THR A 183 10.41 -28.15 7.53
N ARG A 184 10.32 -26.82 7.73
CA ARG A 184 11.43 -25.85 7.60
C ARG A 184 12.10 -25.88 6.23
N LYS A 185 11.33 -26.14 5.18
CA LYS A 185 11.82 -26.21 3.80
C LYS A 185 11.32 -25.03 2.98
N THR A 186 12.23 -24.46 2.20
CA THR A 186 11.92 -23.44 1.20
C THR A 186 11.79 -24.07 -0.18
N LYS A 187 10.79 -23.65 -0.94
CA LYS A 187 10.63 -23.96 -2.36
C LYS A 187 10.72 -22.67 -3.17
N LYS A 188 11.49 -22.68 -4.23
CA LYS A 188 11.40 -21.64 -5.26
C LYS A 188 10.18 -21.93 -6.15
N ILE A 189 9.45 -20.90 -6.51
CA ILE A 189 8.28 -20.97 -7.38
C ILE A 189 8.63 -20.30 -8.70
N ASP A 190 8.68 -21.08 -9.76
CA ASP A 190 8.96 -20.56 -11.09
C ASP A 190 7.64 -20.16 -11.76
N LEU A 191 7.47 -18.85 -12.01
CA LEU A 191 6.32 -18.32 -12.70
C LEU A 191 6.45 -18.58 -14.21
N PRO A 192 5.38 -19.03 -14.89
CA PRO A 192 5.41 -19.20 -16.33
C PRO A 192 5.38 -17.82 -17.00
N GLY A 193 6.31 -17.58 -17.93
CA GLY A 193 6.35 -16.34 -18.73
C GLY A 193 7.77 -15.84 -18.93
N SER A 194 8.06 -15.38 -20.16
CA SER A 194 9.39 -14.90 -20.57
C SER A 194 9.60 -13.40 -20.40
N GLN A 195 8.56 -12.67 -19.99
CA GLN A 195 8.58 -11.19 -19.92
C GLN A 195 8.41 -10.64 -18.49
N ILE A 196 8.58 -11.48 -17.47
CA ILE A 196 8.46 -11.04 -16.08
C ILE A 196 9.77 -10.35 -15.68
N GLU A 197 9.68 -9.05 -15.40
CA GLU A 197 10.78 -8.26 -14.84
C GLU A 197 10.53 -7.95 -13.37
N TYR A 198 9.26 -7.64 -13.03
CA TYR A 198 8.88 -7.23 -11.68
C TYR A 198 7.77 -8.11 -11.10
N ILE A 199 7.79 -8.27 -9.77
CA ILE A 199 6.72 -8.87 -8.96
C ILE A 199 6.30 -7.84 -7.89
N PRO A 200 5.51 -6.81 -8.25
CA PRO A 200 5.17 -5.73 -7.32
C PRO A 200 4.30 -6.18 -6.14
N ARG A 201 3.49 -7.23 -6.29
CA ARG A 201 2.55 -7.68 -5.24
C ARG A 201 2.44 -9.19 -5.17
N ILE A 202 2.36 -9.69 -3.94
CA ILE A 202 1.94 -11.06 -3.61
C ILE A 202 0.93 -10.99 -2.47
N GLU A 203 -0.16 -11.76 -2.55
CA GLU A 203 -1.23 -11.74 -1.56
C GLU A 203 -2.01 -13.06 -1.55
N TYR A 204 -2.37 -13.58 -0.38
CA TYR A 204 -3.24 -14.76 -0.30
C TYR A 204 -4.71 -14.41 -0.46
N ALA A 205 -5.43 -15.23 -1.21
CA ALA A 205 -6.85 -15.06 -1.50
C ALA A 205 -7.69 -16.10 -0.74
N TYR A 206 -7.98 -15.86 0.53
CA TYR A 206 -8.88 -16.65 1.39
C TYR A 206 -8.58 -18.16 1.47
N SER A 207 -7.49 -18.64 0.91
CA SER A 207 -7.09 -20.04 0.92
C SER A 207 -5.57 -20.17 0.92
N ALA A 208 -5.03 -21.13 1.68
CA ALA A 208 -3.60 -21.36 1.77
C ALA A 208 -2.98 -21.93 0.48
N ASP A 209 -3.80 -22.48 -0.41
CA ASP A 209 -3.38 -22.98 -1.73
C ASP A 209 -3.53 -21.95 -2.86
N ARG A 210 -3.88 -20.69 -2.51
CA ARG A 210 -4.13 -19.63 -3.49
C ARG A 210 -3.40 -18.35 -3.13
N LEU A 211 -2.16 -18.26 -3.59
CA LEU A 211 -1.38 -17.03 -3.62
C LEU A 211 -1.62 -16.33 -4.95
N ILE A 212 -2.03 -15.08 -4.93
CA ILE A 212 -2.11 -14.21 -6.11
C ILE A 212 -0.79 -13.47 -6.25
N VAL A 213 -0.22 -13.55 -7.44
CA VAL A 213 1.06 -12.93 -7.77
C VAL A 213 0.86 -12.00 -8.95
N THR A 214 1.12 -10.72 -8.74
CA THR A 214 1.06 -9.70 -9.80
C THR A 214 2.46 -9.50 -10.37
N THR A 215 2.59 -9.53 -11.67
CA THR A 215 3.85 -9.34 -12.37
C THR A 215 3.76 -8.24 -13.41
N LEU A 216 4.89 -7.62 -13.74
CA LEU A 216 5.01 -6.64 -14.82
C LEU A 216 6.21 -6.97 -15.71
N ASN A 217 6.09 -6.59 -16.98
CA ASN A 217 7.23 -6.54 -17.88
C ASN A 217 8.06 -5.25 -17.67
N ARG A 218 9.25 -5.19 -18.23
CA ARG A 218 10.17 -4.05 -18.11
C ARG A 218 9.56 -2.72 -18.59
N ALA A 219 8.79 -2.75 -19.67
CA ALA A 219 8.13 -1.56 -20.22
C ALA A 219 6.91 -1.12 -19.39
N GLN A 220 6.47 -1.92 -18.40
CA GLN A 220 5.29 -1.68 -17.55
C GLN A 220 3.99 -1.43 -18.35
N ASN A 221 3.92 -2.01 -19.53
CA ASN A 221 2.72 -1.96 -20.38
C ASN A 221 1.97 -3.29 -20.44
N ARG A 222 2.48 -4.33 -19.74
CA ARG A 222 1.84 -5.64 -19.60
C ARG A 222 1.96 -6.13 -18.17
N MET A 223 0.81 -6.26 -17.52
CA MET A 223 0.62 -6.91 -16.22
C MET A 223 0.05 -8.31 -16.44
N GLU A 224 0.55 -9.29 -15.71
CA GLU A 224 -0.06 -10.59 -15.61
C GLU A 224 -0.21 -11.01 -14.15
N MET A 225 -1.40 -11.45 -13.79
CA MET A 225 -1.68 -12.02 -12.48
C MET A 225 -1.70 -13.53 -12.58
N PHE A 226 -1.12 -14.19 -11.59
CA PHE A 226 -1.11 -15.65 -11.48
C PHE A 226 -1.81 -16.10 -10.21
N THR A 227 -2.52 -17.22 -10.30
CA THR A 227 -2.90 -18.02 -9.14
C THR A 227 -1.82 -19.08 -8.93
N VAL A 228 -1.23 -19.08 -7.77
CA VAL A 228 -0.11 -19.96 -7.41
C VAL A 228 -0.49 -20.82 -6.20
N ASN A 229 -0.25 -22.11 -6.27
CA ASN A 229 -0.30 -22.98 -5.10
C ASN A 229 1.12 -23.09 -4.50
N PRO A 230 1.40 -22.49 -3.33
CA PRO A 230 2.77 -22.45 -2.78
C PRO A 230 3.32 -23.80 -2.37
N LYS A 231 2.45 -24.77 -2.03
CA LYS A 231 2.85 -26.12 -1.61
C LYS A 231 3.24 -27.01 -2.79
N SER A 232 2.47 -26.98 -3.87
CA SER A 232 2.74 -27.75 -5.09
C SER A 232 3.59 -27.01 -6.12
N THR A 233 3.76 -25.69 -5.98
CA THR A 233 4.40 -24.76 -6.92
C THR A 233 3.71 -24.65 -8.28
N VAL A 234 2.46 -25.11 -8.40
CA VAL A 234 1.66 -25.01 -9.62
C VAL A 234 1.19 -23.57 -9.78
N CYS A 235 1.48 -22.99 -10.95
CA CYS A 235 1.09 -21.62 -11.34
C CYS A 235 0.12 -21.67 -12.51
N LYS A 236 -0.91 -20.82 -12.46
CA LYS A 236 -1.88 -20.64 -13.56
C LYS A 236 -2.06 -19.15 -13.81
N SER A 237 -2.05 -18.73 -15.07
CA SER A 237 -2.42 -17.38 -15.45
C SER A 237 -3.87 -17.10 -15.06
N LEU A 238 -4.10 -16.00 -14.36
CA LEU A 238 -5.42 -15.56 -13.91
C LEU A 238 -6.01 -14.55 -14.88
N LEU A 239 -5.26 -13.50 -15.18
CA LEU A 239 -5.64 -12.47 -16.12
C LEU A 239 -4.40 -11.73 -16.66
N VAL A 240 -4.59 -11.06 -17.78
CA VAL A 240 -3.59 -10.18 -18.40
C VAL A 240 -4.22 -8.83 -18.67
N GLU A 241 -3.55 -7.77 -18.27
CA GLU A 241 -3.80 -6.38 -18.69
C GLU A 241 -2.64 -5.91 -19.56
N GLN A 242 -2.98 -5.27 -20.66
CA GLN A 242 -1.97 -4.73 -21.59
C GLN A 242 -2.49 -3.44 -22.21
N CYS A 243 -1.58 -2.49 -22.41
CA CYS A 243 -1.86 -1.26 -23.13
C CYS A 243 -0.71 -0.92 -24.09
N ASP A 244 -0.93 0.00 -25.00
CA ASP A 244 0.09 0.40 -25.98
C ASP A 244 1.11 1.37 -25.40
N ALA A 245 0.84 1.96 -24.25
CA ALA A 245 1.72 2.95 -23.61
C ALA A 245 2.25 2.42 -22.26
N TRP A 246 1.59 2.77 -21.16
CA TRP A 246 2.03 2.47 -19.81
C TRP A 246 0.83 2.24 -18.88
N LEU A 247 0.82 1.14 -18.16
CA LEU A 247 -0.24 0.81 -17.22
C LEU A 247 -0.20 1.72 -16.00
N SER A 248 -1.36 2.21 -15.58
CA SER A 248 -1.48 2.97 -14.36
C SER A 248 -1.02 2.14 -13.14
N PRO A 249 -0.29 2.74 -12.18
CA PRO A 249 0.03 2.08 -10.90
C PRO A 249 -1.19 1.51 -10.17
N LEU A 250 -2.37 2.14 -10.30
CA LEU A 250 -3.61 1.61 -9.73
C LEU A 250 -3.92 0.18 -10.18
N ALA A 251 -3.59 -0.18 -11.42
CA ALA A 251 -3.89 -1.50 -11.97
C ALA A 251 -3.11 -2.64 -11.27
N TYR A 252 -1.84 -2.41 -10.91
CA TYR A 252 -0.98 -3.45 -10.35
C TYR A 252 -0.69 -3.30 -8.85
N GLN A 253 -1.05 -2.16 -8.24
CA GLN A 253 -0.87 -1.94 -6.80
C GLN A 253 -2.13 -2.23 -5.98
N ASN A 254 -3.33 -2.19 -6.58
CA ASN A 254 -4.60 -2.11 -5.85
C ASN A 254 -5.60 -3.23 -6.19
N ALA A 255 -5.13 -4.44 -6.42
CA ALA A 255 -6.03 -5.59 -6.48
C ALA A 255 -6.64 -5.88 -5.10
N THR A 256 -7.94 -6.18 -5.04
CA THR A 256 -8.62 -6.54 -3.80
C THR A 256 -9.19 -7.94 -3.89
N MET A 257 -8.75 -8.83 -3.00
CA MET A 257 -9.27 -10.18 -2.91
C MET A 257 -10.64 -10.17 -2.23
N LEU A 258 -11.61 -10.86 -2.85
CA LEU A 258 -12.93 -11.14 -2.29
C LEU A 258 -13.10 -12.66 -2.16
N PRO A 259 -14.04 -13.18 -1.36
CA PRO A 259 -14.21 -14.63 -1.19
C PRO A 259 -14.42 -15.39 -2.50
N ASP A 260 -15.02 -14.75 -3.50
CA ASP A 260 -15.43 -15.34 -4.78
C ASP A 260 -14.65 -14.81 -6.01
N GLY A 261 -13.62 -13.98 -5.79
CA GLY A 261 -12.82 -13.45 -6.90
C GLY A 261 -11.97 -12.25 -6.52
N VAL A 262 -11.37 -11.62 -7.52
CA VAL A 262 -10.52 -10.44 -7.37
C VAL A 262 -11.13 -9.24 -8.09
N VAL A 263 -11.09 -8.08 -7.44
CA VAL A 263 -11.42 -6.78 -8.05
C VAL A 263 -10.13 -6.09 -8.43
N ILE A 264 -10.05 -5.65 -9.68
CA ILE A 264 -8.91 -4.91 -10.22
C ILE A 264 -9.35 -3.57 -10.78
N PHE A 265 -8.42 -2.66 -10.89
CA PHE A 265 -8.54 -1.41 -11.63
C PHE A 265 -8.05 -1.61 -13.06
N SER A 266 -8.76 -1.02 -14.03
CA SER A 266 -8.32 -1.02 -15.43
C SER A 266 -8.93 0.17 -16.17
N ASP A 267 -8.12 0.81 -17.01
CA ASP A 267 -8.52 1.91 -17.90
C ASP A 267 -8.81 1.47 -19.33
N ARG A 268 -9.01 0.15 -19.55
CA ARG A 268 -9.25 -0.47 -20.86
C ARG A 268 -10.43 0.12 -21.63
N SER A 269 -11.37 0.78 -20.95
CA SER A 269 -12.54 1.43 -21.54
C SER A 269 -12.37 2.93 -21.78
N GLY A 270 -11.16 3.48 -21.57
CA GLY A 270 -10.86 4.90 -21.70
C GLY A 270 -10.88 5.69 -20.38
N PHE A 271 -11.48 5.13 -19.33
CA PHE A 271 -11.49 5.67 -17.96
C PHE A 271 -11.16 4.54 -16.99
N MET A 272 -10.60 4.91 -15.83
CA MET A 272 -10.25 3.96 -14.78
C MET A 272 -11.51 3.42 -14.10
N HIS A 273 -11.74 2.11 -14.23
CA HIS A 273 -12.90 1.42 -13.70
C HIS A 273 -12.54 0.15 -12.93
N LEU A 274 -13.53 -0.40 -12.21
CA LEU A 274 -13.42 -1.62 -11.43
C LEU A 274 -14.00 -2.81 -12.18
N TYR A 275 -13.22 -3.90 -12.23
CA TYR A 275 -13.61 -5.16 -12.86
C TYR A 275 -13.41 -6.31 -11.87
N LYS A 276 -14.39 -7.22 -11.79
CA LYS A 276 -14.30 -8.41 -10.94
C LYS A 276 -14.06 -9.64 -11.78
N TYR A 277 -13.03 -10.40 -11.42
CA TYR A 277 -12.70 -11.69 -12.02
C TYR A 277 -12.87 -12.82 -11.01
N SER A 278 -13.27 -14.01 -11.48
CA SER A 278 -13.17 -15.23 -10.69
C SER A 278 -11.70 -15.64 -10.54
N TYR A 279 -11.38 -16.48 -9.56
CA TYR A 279 -10.04 -17.05 -9.41
C TYR A 279 -9.67 -18.06 -10.51
N SER A 280 -10.56 -18.37 -11.44
CA SER A 280 -10.29 -19.13 -12.67
C SER A 280 -10.05 -18.26 -13.91
N GLY A 281 -10.09 -16.91 -13.75
CA GLY A 281 -9.81 -15.96 -14.83
C GLY A 281 -11.03 -15.48 -15.62
N ALA A 282 -12.24 -15.91 -15.27
CA ALA A 282 -13.46 -15.42 -15.95
C ALA A 282 -13.83 -14.02 -15.42
N LEU A 283 -14.10 -13.07 -16.33
CA LEU A 283 -14.69 -11.78 -15.98
C LEU A 283 -16.13 -12.00 -15.47
N LEU A 284 -16.34 -11.74 -14.18
CA LEU A 284 -17.65 -11.91 -13.53
C LEU A 284 -18.51 -10.66 -13.65
N LYS A 285 -17.90 -9.47 -13.54
CA LYS A 285 -18.65 -8.20 -13.56
C LYS A 285 -17.75 -7.03 -13.94
N THR A 286 -18.23 -6.15 -14.81
CA THR A 286 -17.80 -4.76 -14.89
C THR A 286 -18.56 -4.01 -13.82
N ILE A 287 -17.87 -3.61 -12.73
CA ILE A 287 -18.50 -3.02 -11.55
C ILE A 287 -18.90 -1.57 -11.84
N THR A 288 -18.00 -0.80 -12.45
CA THR A 288 -18.24 0.62 -12.79
C THR A 288 -18.05 0.85 -14.28
N SER A 289 -18.75 1.86 -14.81
CA SER A 289 -18.63 2.31 -16.20
C SER A 289 -19.10 3.76 -16.32
N GLY A 290 -18.68 4.47 -17.35
CA GLY A 290 -19.06 5.87 -17.61
C GLY A 290 -17.85 6.74 -17.93
N GLU A 291 -18.08 8.06 -18.06
CA GLU A 291 -17.03 9.03 -18.36
C GLU A 291 -16.49 9.64 -17.05
N PHE A 292 -15.92 8.80 -16.19
CA PHE A 292 -15.30 9.18 -14.93
C PHE A 292 -14.28 8.13 -14.49
N ASP A 293 -13.34 8.53 -13.64
CA ASP A 293 -12.33 7.64 -13.08
C ASP A 293 -12.68 7.23 -11.64
N VAL A 294 -12.39 5.98 -11.32
CA VAL A 294 -12.36 5.44 -9.97
C VAL A 294 -10.91 5.41 -9.51
N ASP A 295 -10.61 5.98 -8.34
CA ASP A 295 -9.26 6.05 -7.80
C ASP A 295 -9.05 5.32 -6.47
N SER A 296 -10.12 4.79 -5.85
CA SER A 296 -10.05 3.96 -4.66
C SER A 296 -11.21 2.97 -4.62
N PHE A 297 -10.94 1.74 -4.21
CA PHE A 297 -11.95 0.74 -3.93
C PHE A 297 -11.94 0.43 -2.43
N TYR A 298 -13.09 0.56 -1.77
CA TYR A 298 -13.24 0.39 -0.33
C TYR A 298 -13.70 -1.01 0.07
N GLY A 299 -14.38 -1.73 -0.82
CA GLY A 299 -14.87 -3.08 -0.55
C GLY A 299 -16.29 -3.33 -1.06
N CYS A 300 -16.82 -4.50 -0.68
CA CYS A 300 -18.15 -4.95 -1.05
C CYS A 300 -18.89 -5.40 0.23
N ASP A 301 -20.15 -4.97 0.39
CA ASP A 301 -20.98 -5.43 1.48
C ASP A 301 -21.65 -6.79 1.20
N ALA A 302 -22.30 -7.39 2.20
CA ALA A 302 -22.99 -8.67 2.08
C ALA A 302 -24.20 -8.65 1.13
N LYS A 303 -24.67 -7.45 0.72
CA LYS A 303 -25.76 -7.27 -0.24
C LYS A 303 -25.26 -7.16 -1.68
N GLY A 304 -23.93 -7.16 -1.89
CA GLY A 304 -23.31 -7.01 -3.21
C GLY A 304 -23.20 -5.55 -3.68
N ASN A 305 -23.23 -4.58 -2.76
CA ASN A 305 -22.92 -3.19 -3.09
C ASN A 305 -21.39 -3.00 -3.03
N TYR A 306 -20.83 -2.42 -4.07
CA TYR A 306 -19.40 -2.10 -4.20
C TYR A 306 -19.19 -0.62 -3.89
N TYR A 307 -18.34 -0.31 -2.92
CA TYR A 307 -18.05 1.05 -2.46
C TYR A 307 -16.68 1.51 -2.98
N PHE A 308 -16.64 2.74 -3.51
CA PHE A 308 -15.43 3.28 -4.14
C PHE A 308 -15.42 4.81 -4.09
N ARG A 309 -14.30 5.39 -4.48
CA ARG A 309 -14.17 6.84 -4.68
C ARG A 309 -13.99 7.13 -6.17
N ALA A 310 -14.66 8.20 -6.65
CA ALA A 310 -14.62 8.58 -8.05
C ALA A 310 -14.71 10.09 -8.26
N ASN A 311 -14.37 10.55 -9.48
CA ASN A 311 -14.52 11.91 -9.94
C ASN A 311 -15.83 12.14 -10.74
N ASN A 312 -16.87 11.33 -10.48
CA ASN A 312 -18.14 11.31 -11.23
C ASN A 312 -18.97 12.61 -11.17
N THR A 313 -18.59 13.57 -10.33
CA THR A 313 -19.23 14.89 -10.21
C THR A 313 -18.36 16.03 -10.74
N GLY A 314 -17.30 15.69 -11.49
CA GLY A 314 -16.35 16.63 -12.09
C GLY A 314 -14.91 16.31 -11.70
N THR A 315 -13.98 16.62 -12.60
CA THR A 315 -12.59 16.17 -12.52
C THR A 315 -11.82 16.66 -11.29
N VAL A 316 -12.21 17.77 -10.68
CA VAL A 316 -11.61 18.33 -9.45
C VAL A 316 -12.24 17.78 -8.17
N ASN A 317 -13.32 17.01 -8.28
CA ASN A 317 -14.03 16.47 -7.12
C ASN A 317 -13.66 15.01 -6.89
N ARG A 318 -13.80 14.59 -5.65
CA ARG A 318 -13.71 13.15 -5.26
C ARG A 318 -14.87 12.84 -4.34
N THR A 319 -15.72 11.92 -4.77
CA THR A 319 -16.92 11.53 -4.05
C THR A 319 -16.88 10.08 -3.65
N ILE A 320 -17.48 9.76 -2.50
CA ILE A 320 -17.71 8.38 -2.07
C ILE A 320 -18.96 7.88 -2.78
N CYS A 321 -18.83 6.79 -3.50
CA CYS A 321 -19.87 6.19 -4.32
C CYS A 321 -20.11 4.73 -3.98
N SER A 322 -21.26 4.21 -4.39
CA SER A 322 -21.50 2.77 -4.50
C SER A 322 -22.22 2.42 -5.79
N VAL A 323 -22.03 1.17 -6.21
CA VAL A 323 -22.83 0.51 -7.24
C VAL A 323 -23.48 -0.70 -6.63
N ASP A 324 -24.82 -0.82 -6.76
CA ASP A 324 -25.56 -1.97 -6.25
C ASP A 324 -25.45 -3.19 -7.19
N ALA A 325 -26.06 -4.31 -6.77
CA ALA A 325 -26.07 -5.54 -7.56
C ALA A 325 -26.67 -5.37 -8.97
N LYS A 326 -27.57 -4.38 -9.15
CA LYS A 326 -28.23 -4.06 -10.42
C LYS A 326 -27.44 -3.06 -11.27
N GLY A 327 -26.29 -2.54 -10.78
CA GLY A 327 -25.46 -1.56 -11.48
C GLY A 327 -25.89 -0.10 -11.27
N LYS A 328 -26.76 0.19 -10.31
CA LYS A 328 -27.19 1.57 -10.02
C LYS A 328 -26.11 2.29 -9.21
N LEU A 329 -25.57 3.37 -9.80
CA LEU A 329 -24.63 4.28 -9.14
C LEU A 329 -25.33 5.17 -8.12
N GLN A 330 -24.75 5.34 -6.93
CA GLN A 330 -25.18 6.25 -5.88
C GLN A 330 -23.99 6.99 -5.30
N THR A 331 -24.17 8.29 -5.01
CA THR A 331 -23.16 9.14 -4.35
C THR A 331 -23.54 9.34 -2.89
N HIS A 332 -22.58 9.17 -1.97
CA HIS A 332 -22.75 9.15 -0.51
C HIS A 332 -22.02 10.28 0.22
N SER A 333 -21.40 11.18 -0.49
CA SER A 333 -20.70 12.36 0.04
C SER A 333 -21.17 13.63 -0.69
N PRO A 334 -20.80 14.84 -0.24
CA PRO A 334 -21.05 16.05 -1.00
C PRO A 334 -20.51 15.97 -2.43
N ALA A 335 -21.24 16.51 -3.39
CA ALA A 335 -20.88 16.45 -4.82
C ALA A 335 -19.65 17.30 -5.17
N GLN A 336 -19.38 18.34 -4.39
CA GLN A 336 -18.21 19.20 -4.57
C GLN A 336 -17.22 18.98 -3.45
N GLY A 337 -15.92 19.04 -3.77
CA GLY A 337 -14.83 18.86 -2.82
C GLY A 337 -14.19 17.49 -2.89
N TYR A 338 -13.47 17.13 -1.83
CA TYR A 338 -12.67 15.93 -1.74
C TYR A 338 -13.10 15.11 -0.53
N ALA A 339 -13.67 13.94 -0.77
CA ALA A 339 -14.10 13.01 0.27
C ALA A 339 -13.27 11.73 0.22
N THR A 340 -12.83 11.24 1.38
CA THR A 340 -12.26 9.91 1.56
C THR A 340 -13.03 9.14 2.62
N ALA A 341 -12.97 7.81 2.58
CA ALA A 341 -13.65 6.95 3.54
C ALA A 341 -12.73 5.87 4.10
N THR A 342 -12.92 5.57 5.37
CA THR A 342 -12.42 4.35 5.99
C THR A 342 -13.61 3.55 6.51
N PHE A 343 -13.91 2.42 5.87
CA PHE A 343 -15.08 1.61 6.20
C PHE A 343 -14.82 0.69 7.40
N SER A 344 -15.89 0.43 8.17
CA SER A 344 -15.91 -0.65 9.14
C SER A 344 -15.80 -2.01 8.43
N ARG A 345 -15.32 -3.04 9.15
CA ARG A 345 -15.10 -4.37 8.57
C ARG A 345 -16.36 -4.98 7.94
N ASP A 346 -17.53 -4.69 8.51
CA ASP A 346 -18.84 -5.13 8.02
C ASP A 346 -19.46 -4.23 6.95
N MET A 347 -18.73 -3.18 6.53
CA MET A 347 -19.18 -2.17 5.56
C MET A 347 -20.47 -1.42 5.99
N ALA A 348 -20.86 -1.45 7.27
CA ALA A 348 -22.08 -0.81 7.76
C ALA A 348 -21.91 0.70 8.01
N TYR A 349 -20.70 1.13 8.37
CA TYR A 349 -20.33 2.50 8.65
C TYR A 349 -19.01 2.87 7.99
N TYR A 350 -18.77 4.18 7.83
CA TYR A 350 -17.45 4.68 7.45
C TYR A 350 -17.14 6.00 8.15
N LEU A 351 -15.86 6.21 8.42
CA LEU A 351 -15.31 7.51 8.77
C LEU A 351 -15.08 8.29 7.48
N MET A 352 -15.80 9.39 7.29
CA MET A 352 -15.61 10.32 6.20
C MET A 352 -14.65 11.42 6.63
N ASN A 353 -13.61 11.67 5.84
CA ASN A 353 -12.84 12.90 5.86
C ASN A 353 -13.22 13.70 4.61
N TYR A 354 -13.72 14.92 4.81
CA TYR A 354 -14.20 15.78 3.74
C TYR A 354 -13.61 17.17 3.85
N SER A 355 -13.19 17.72 2.72
CA SER A 355 -12.79 19.13 2.59
C SER A 355 -13.15 19.67 1.21
N ASN A 356 -13.16 21.00 1.09
CA ASN A 356 -13.22 21.68 -0.19
C ASN A 356 -12.38 22.97 -0.13
N ILE A 357 -12.38 23.74 -1.22
CA ILE A 357 -11.57 24.97 -1.35
C ILE A 357 -11.86 26.04 -0.26
N THR A 358 -13.02 25.98 0.40
CA THR A 358 -13.43 26.93 1.46
C THR A 358 -13.70 26.25 2.81
N THR A 359 -13.69 24.94 2.86
CA THR A 359 -13.99 24.14 4.07
C THR A 359 -12.78 23.32 4.45
N PRO A 360 -12.20 23.50 5.65
CA PRO A 360 -11.09 22.69 6.13
C PRO A 360 -11.54 21.23 6.32
N PRO A 361 -10.57 20.28 6.44
CA PRO A 361 -10.89 18.87 6.67
C PRO A 361 -11.84 18.70 7.86
N ALA A 362 -12.96 18.02 7.62
CA ALA A 362 -13.96 17.67 8.63
C ALA A 362 -14.14 16.15 8.67
N TYR A 363 -14.34 15.60 9.87
CA TYR A 363 -14.41 14.19 10.12
C TYR A 363 -15.77 13.79 10.69
N SER A 364 -16.44 12.84 10.03
CA SER A 364 -17.77 12.39 10.43
C SER A 364 -17.91 10.87 10.30
N ILE A 365 -18.61 10.26 11.22
CA ILE A 365 -19.09 8.86 11.07
C ILE A 365 -20.37 8.91 10.26
N CYS A 366 -20.42 8.18 9.18
CA CYS A 366 -21.58 8.00 8.31
C CYS A 366 -21.98 6.54 8.24
N SER A 367 -23.29 6.26 8.08
CA SER A 367 -23.76 4.94 7.67
C SER A 367 -23.46 4.68 6.21
N ALA A 368 -23.41 3.43 5.79
CA ALA A 368 -23.04 3.02 4.43
C ALA A 368 -23.82 3.72 3.30
N ASN A 369 -25.05 4.18 3.57
CA ASN A 369 -25.88 4.94 2.63
C ASN A 369 -25.61 6.44 2.61
N GLY A 370 -24.55 6.91 3.28
CA GLY A 370 -24.15 8.32 3.31
C GLY A 370 -24.82 9.17 4.38
N LYS A 371 -25.72 8.62 5.21
CA LYS A 371 -26.38 9.40 6.27
C LYS A 371 -25.38 9.68 7.40
N PRO A 372 -25.13 10.97 7.75
CA PRO A 372 -24.30 11.32 8.90
C PRO A 372 -24.89 10.77 10.20
N VAL A 373 -24.05 10.13 11.01
CA VAL A 373 -24.40 9.60 12.33
C VAL A 373 -23.84 10.48 13.42
N ARG A 374 -22.57 10.91 13.26
CA ARG A 374 -21.88 11.76 14.23
C ARG A 374 -20.76 12.55 13.58
N THR A 375 -20.69 13.85 13.84
CA THR A 375 -19.51 14.65 13.55
C THR A 375 -18.50 14.45 14.67
N LEU A 376 -17.25 14.12 14.30
CA LEU A 376 -16.14 13.96 15.24
C LEU A 376 -15.38 15.26 15.37
N GLU A 377 -15.11 15.91 14.23
CA GLU A 377 -14.38 17.16 14.16
C GLU A 377 -14.85 17.97 12.95
N SER A 378 -15.20 19.23 13.15
CA SER A 378 -15.66 20.13 12.10
C SER A 378 -14.62 21.18 11.69
N ASN A 379 -13.61 21.39 12.53
CA ASN A 379 -12.57 22.40 12.37
C ASN A 379 -13.13 23.84 12.18
N ILE A 380 -14.31 24.13 12.73
CA ILE A 380 -14.96 25.45 12.62
C ILE A 380 -14.08 26.54 13.26
N ASP A 381 -13.47 26.27 14.41
CA ASP A 381 -12.58 27.21 15.09
C ASP A 381 -11.34 27.52 14.25
N TYR A 382 -10.79 26.50 13.57
CA TYR A 382 -9.70 26.70 12.62
C TYR A 382 -10.15 27.54 11.43
N ALA A 383 -11.31 27.25 10.83
CA ALA A 383 -11.87 28.02 9.72
C ALA A 383 -12.10 29.49 10.09
N SER A 384 -12.54 29.77 11.31
CA SER A 384 -12.79 31.11 11.79
C SER A 384 -11.55 31.99 11.83
N ARG A 385 -10.37 31.44 12.10
CA ARG A 385 -9.07 32.13 12.11
C ARG A 385 -8.68 32.66 10.73
N PHE A 386 -9.19 32.05 9.67
CA PHE A 386 -8.90 32.39 8.27
C PHE A 386 -10.12 33.04 7.57
N ALA A 387 -11.13 33.44 8.32
CA ALA A 387 -12.36 34.04 7.75
C ALA A 387 -12.11 35.29 6.90
N SER A 388 -11.10 36.08 7.29
CA SER A 388 -10.67 37.30 6.59
C SER A 388 -9.57 37.08 5.55
N ALA A 389 -9.01 35.86 5.44
CA ALA A 389 -7.98 35.57 4.46
C ALA A 389 -8.57 35.58 3.02
N PRO A 390 -7.77 35.95 2.01
CA PRO A 390 -8.15 35.78 0.62
C PRO A 390 -8.60 34.36 0.33
N LYS A 391 -9.75 34.23 -0.36
CA LYS A 391 -10.32 32.92 -0.69
C LYS A 391 -9.94 32.52 -2.10
N ALA A 392 -9.67 31.25 -2.29
CA ALA A 392 -9.49 30.68 -3.61
C ALA A 392 -10.85 30.57 -4.33
N GLU A 393 -10.87 30.90 -5.61
CA GLU A 393 -12.00 30.74 -6.52
C GLU A 393 -11.65 29.76 -7.61
N LEU A 394 -12.49 28.74 -7.84
CA LEU A 394 -12.31 27.85 -8.98
C LEU A 394 -12.65 28.57 -10.27
N ILE A 395 -11.79 28.42 -11.26
CA ILE A 395 -11.97 29.00 -12.59
C ILE A 395 -11.81 27.92 -13.65
N THR A 396 -12.33 28.18 -14.83
CA THR A 396 -12.11 27.36 -16.02
C THR A 396 -11.44 28.18 -17.09
N VAL A 397 -10.36 27.68 -17.67
CA VAL A 397 -9.58 28.37 -18.70
C VAL A 397 -9.64 27.55 -20.00
N PRO A 398 -10.17 28.11 -21.09
CA PRO A 398 -10.14 27.43 -22.38
C PRO A 398 -8.70 27.36 -22.94
N SER A 399 -8.26 26.18 -23.39
CA SER A 399 -6.97 25.98 -24.00
C SER A 399 -7.02 24.84 -25.01
N ALA A 400 -6.65 25.10 -26.25
CA ALA A 400 -6.57 24.09 -27.32
C ALA A 400 -7.82 23.21 -27.48
N GLY A 401 -9.02 23.81 -27.31
CA GLY A 401 -10.30 23.08 -27.37
C GLY A 401 -10.71 22.34 -26.08
N LEU A 402 -9.87 22.40 -25.04
CA LEU A 402 -10.15 21.85 -23.72
C LEU A 402 -10.54 22.95 -22.74
N GLN A 403 -11.26 22.55 -21.69
CA GLN A 403 -11.57 23.40 -20.54
C GLN A 403 -10.69 22.97 -19.38
N LEU A 404 -9.64 23.75 -19.07
CA LEU A 404 -8.71 23.43 -17.98
C LEU A 404 -9.23 24.01 -16.67
N ASN A 405 -9.24 23.20 -15.61
CA ASN A 405 -9.55 23.65 -14.27
C ASN A 405 -8.36 24.40 -13.67
N GLY A 406 -8.64 25.51 -13.03
CA GLY A 406 -7.67 26.32 -12.32
C GLY A 406 -8.27 26.92 -11.04
N TYR A 407 -7.45 27.62 -10.29
CA TYR A 407 -7.92 28.45 -9.19
C TYR A 407 -7.19 29.79 -9.19
N VAL A 408 -7.81 30.79 -8.62
CA VAL A 408 -7.24 32.13 -8.43
C VAL A 408 -7.46 32.56 -6.98
N ILE A 409 -6.43 33.18 -6.40
CA ILE A 409 -6.52 33.85 -5.10
C ILE A 409 -6.21 35.33 -5.35
N LYS A 410 -7.14 36.22 -4.97
CA LYS A 410 -6.96 37.65 -5.11
C LYS A 410 -6.89 38.29 -3.73
N PRO A 411 -6.09 39.35 -3.53
CA PRO A 411 -6.16 40.14 -2.31
C PRO A 411 -7.58 40.65 -2.05
N THR A 412 -8.03 40.68 -0.80
CA THR A 412 -9.40 41.14 -0.43
C THR A 412 -9.65 42.58 -0.78
N ASP A 413 -8.62 43.42 -0.80
CA ASP A 413 -8.69 44.86 -1.04
C ASP A 413 -8.29 45.26 -2.46
N ALA A 414 -8.22 44.27 -3.36
CA ALA A 414 -7.80 44.55 -4.73
C ALA A 414 -8.80 45.37 -5.50
N SER A 415 -8.40 46.58 -5.87
CA SER A 415 -9.10 47.42 -6.81
C SER A 415 -8.24 47.67 -8.05
N GLY A 416 -8.80 47.45 -9.24
CA GLY A 416 -8.09 47.66 -10.50
C GLY A 416 -7.28 46.46 -10.98
N LYS A 417 -6.33 46.69 -11.89
CA LYS A 417 -5.48 45.68 -12.50
C LYS A 417 -4.36 45.31 -11.53
N LEU A 418 -4.27 44.02 -11.17
CA LEU A 418 -3.20 43.48 -10.31
C LEU A 418 -2.00 43.15 -11.17
N PRO A 419 -0.75 43.22 -10.61
CA PRO A 419 0.47 42.81 -11.30
C PRO A 419 0.50 41.33 -11.66
#